data_de263d7ce7ec52349cea904f8cc34da5
#
_entry.id   de263d7ce7ec52349cea904f8cc34da5
#
_cell.length_a   1.000
_cell.length_b   1.000
_cell.length_c   1.000
_cell.angle_alpha   90.00
_cell.angle_beta   90.00
_cell.angle_gamma   90.00
#
_symmetry.space_group_name_H-M   'P 1'
#
loop_
_entity.id
_entity.type
_entity.pdbx_description
1 polymer ?
#
loop_
_entity_poly.entity_id
_entity_poly.type
_entity_poly.pdbx_seq_one_letter_code
_entity_poly.pdbx_strand_id
1 'polypeptide(L)'
;WSPFVQHHKPKLQVNIETGKWHCWVSNQGGHNLFQLLKQVGADRSLFKELSEIVGSTFYSSERKKEDIKVLLLPKEIKYFDEGDSVFKLHALRFLYSRGITDIDIMRYSIGYCTEGIYQNRIIVPSYDSDGKLNYFIGRDFYKGGMKYKNPSISKDIIGFDLYVNWNEPIILCEGVFDAIAIKNNSIPLFGKTILPKLYKKIIEKQVRHIVISLDDDAFKDSLQMTNQFMDMGINVSFVKLKGKDPSEIGYENMVTELFNSQRVDFKELMRMKLYGNK
;
A
#
# COMPACT_ATOMS: atom_id res chain seq x y z
N TRP A 1 31.62 -16.01 -6.86
CA TRP A 1 31.35 -16.60 -5.56
C TRP A 1 30.19 -15.90 -4.90
N SER A 2 29.40 -16.62 -4.15
CA SER A 2 28.35 -16.06 -3.31
C SER A 2 28.66 -16.44 -1.86
N PRO A 3 28.63 -15.50 -0.92
CA PRO A 3 28.82 -15.83 0.50
C PRO A 3 27.59 -16.56 1.11
N PHE A 4 26.48 -16.62 0.40
CA PHE A 4 25.23 -17.21 0.87
C PHE A 4 24.99 -18.63 0.36
N VAL A 5 25.59 -19.00 -0.79
CA VAL A 5 25.38 -20.31 -1.44
C VAL A 5 26.63 -20.71 -2.18
N GLN A 6 27.01 -21.98 -2.09
CA GLN A 6 28.09 -22.52 -2.93
C GLN A 6 27.66 -22.51 -4.39
N HIS A 7 28.38 -21.76 -5.24
CA HIS A 7 28.16 -21.69 -6.67
C HIS A 7 29.49 -21.53 -7.39
N HIS A 8 29.63 -22.17 -8.56
CA HIS A 8 30.88 -22.20 -9.33
C HIS A 8 31.19 -20.88 -10.06
N LYS A 9 30.22 -19.96 -10.16
CA LYS A 9 30.40 -18.64 -10.78
C LYS A 9 30.11 -17.52 -9.79
N PRO A 10 30.78 -16.34 -9.90
CA PRO A 10 30.43 -15.16 -9.12
C PRO A 10 28.97 -14.74 -9.38
N LYS A 11 28.19 -14.60 -8.32
CA LYS A 11 26.77 -14.24 -8.40
C LYS A 11 26.39 -13.10 -7.47
N LEU A 12 27.31 -12.62 -6.64
CA LEU A 12 27.17 -11.41 -5.87
C LEU A 12 27.64 -10.23 -6.71
N GLN A 13 26.77 -9.25 -6.91
CA GLN A 13 27.10 -7.96 -7.51
C GLN A 13 27.04 -6.89 -6.43
N VAL A 14 28.03 -5.98 -6.46
CA VAL A 14 28.09 -4.82 -5.56
C VAL A 14 28.29 -3.59 -6.41
N ASN A 15 27.45 -2.58 -6.20
CA ASN A 15 27.66 -1.26 -6.77
C ASN A 15 28.61 -0.49 -5.84
N ILE A 16 29.80 -0.19 -6.35
CA ILE A 16 30.87 0.45 -5.56
C ILE A 16 30.60 1.91 -5.19
N GLU A 17 29.74 2.59 -5.98
CA GLU A 17 29.39 4.00 -5.72
C GLU A 17 28.29 4.12 -4.66
N THR A 18 27.31 3.23 -4.68
CA THR A 18 26.14 3.31 -3.79
C THR A 18 26.19 2.34 -2.63
N GLY A 19 27.12 1.36 -2.65
CA GLY A 19 27.20 0.27 -1.68
C GLY A 19 26.05 -0.74 -1.76
N LYS A 20 25.12 -0.61 -2.73
CA LYS A 20 24.04 -1.56 -2.95
C LYS A 20 24.58 -2.86 -3.50
N TRP A 21 24.00 -3.97 -3.08
CA TRP A 21 24.43 -5.28 -3.52
C TRP A 21 23.24 -6.24 -3.72
N HIS A 22 23.45 -7.23 -4.58
CA HIS A 22 22.46 -8.27 -4.85
C HIS A 22 23.15 -9.60 -5.20
N CYS A 23 22.65 -10.69 -4.64
CA CYS A 23 23.07 -12.05 -4.96
C CYS A 23 21.99 -12.75 -5.81
N TRP A 24 22.29 -12.99 -7.07
CA TRP A 24 21.34 -13.54 -8.06
C TRP A 24 20.97 -15.02 -7.85
N VAL A 25 21.68 -15.74 -6.98
CA VAL A 25 21.36 -17.15 -6.69
C VAL A 25 20.48 -17.27 -5.46
N SER A 26 20.83 -16.56 -4.38
CA SER A 26 20.04 -16.59 -3.14
C SER A 26 18.91 -15.58 -3.12
N ASN A 27 18.82 -14.71 -4.14
CA ASN A 27 17.90 -13.57 -4.23
C ASN A 27 17.94 -12.62 -3.02
N GLN A 28 19.11 -12.56 -2.36
CA GLN A 28 19.35 -11.66 -1.24
C GLN A 28 19.99 -10.37 -1.74
N GLY A 29 19.65 -9.26 -1.12
CA GLY A 29 20.18 -7.95 -1.47
C GLY A 29 20.14 -6.97 -0.31
N GLY A 30 20.83 -5.84 -0.48
CA GLY A 30 20.86 -4.80 0.53
C GLY A 30 21.29 -3.44 -0.02
N HIS A 31 21.08 -2.41 0.80
CA HIS A 31 21.32 -1.03 0.40
C HIS A 31 22.70 -0.50 0.74
N ASN A 32 23.49 -1.26 1.55
CA ASN A 32 24.85 -0.90 1.92
C ASN A 32 25.68 -2.14 2.31
N LEU A 33 27.01 -1.98 2.31
CA LEU A 33 27.95 -3.06 2.61
C LEU A 33 27.90 -3.52 4.07
N PHE A 34 27.49 -2.69 5.02
CA PHE A 34 27.34 -3.09 6.42
C PHE A 34 26.23 -4.14 6.58
N GLN A 35 25.15 -4.01 5.78
CA GLN A 35 24.10 -5.05 5.72
C GLN A 35 24.65 -6.36 5.16
N LEU A 36 25.51 -6.28 4.16
CA LEU A 36 26.18 -7.48 3.62
C LEU A 36 27.02 -8.16 4.70
N LEU A 37 27.90 -7.42 5.39
CA LEU A 37 28.72 -7.95 6.48
C LEU A 37 27.88 -8.59 7.59
N LYS A 38 26.77 -7.95 7.96
CA LYS A 38 25.84 -8.50 8.96
C LYS A 38 25.21 -9.81 8.50
N GLN A 39 24.77 -9.89 7.25
CA GLN A 39 24.11 -11.09 6.73
C GLN A 39 25.05 -12.27 6.54
N VAL A 40 26.33 -12.03 6.26
CA VAL A 40 27.34 -13.10 6.17
C VAL A 40 27.94 -13.46 7.53
N GLY A 41 27.49 -12.83 8.62
CA GLY A 41 28.01 -13.10 9.96
C GLY A 41 29.45 -12.66 10.13
N ALA A 42 29.90 -11.60 9.48
CA ALA A 42 31.26 -11.12 9.52
C ALA A 42 31.68 -10.67 10.93
N ASP A 43 32.98 -10.82 11.24
CA ASP A 43 33.56 -10.38 12.50
C ASP A 43 33.48 -8.85 12.67
N ARG A 44 33.45 -8.38 13.93
CA ARG A 44 33.37 -6.93 14.25
C ARG A 44 34.55 -6.14 13.70
N SER A 45 35.73 -6.74 13.55
CA SER A 45 36.91 -6.11 12.97
C SER A 45 36.64 -5.62 11.53
N LEU A 46 35.92 -6.41 10.71
CA LEU A 46 35.59 -6.08 9.34
C LEU A 46 34.61 -4.88 9.26
N PHE A 47 33.73 -4.72 10.24
CA PHE A 47 32.88 -3.53 10.31
C PHE A 47 33.68 -2.27 10.60
N LYS A 48 34.72 -2.37 11.46
CA LYS A 48 35.62 -1.26 11.75
C LYS A 48 36.45 -0.90 10.52
N GLU A 49 37.06 -1.90 9.88
CA GLU A 49 37.82 -1.71 8.64
C GLU A 49 36.97 -1.11 7.52
N LEU A 50 35.74 -1.59 7.31
CA LEU A 50 34.81 -1.02 6.35
C LEU A 50 34.50 0.44 6.68
N SER A 51 34.32 0.79 7.97
CA SER A 51 34.05 2.17 8.39
C SER A 51 35.23 3.11 8.15
N GLU A 52 36.45 2.61 8.25
CA GLU A 52 37.68 3.35 7.95
C GLU A 52 37.86 3.60 6.46
N ILE A 53 37.52 2.60 5.61
CA ILE A 53 37.62 2.71 4.15
C ILE A 53 36.54 3.62 3.59
N VAL A 54 35.30 3.45 4.05
CA VAL A 54 34.12 4.13 3.47
C VAL A 54 33.89 5.52 4.10
N GLY A 55 34.54 5.78 5.24
CA GLY A 55 34.41 7.02 6.01
C GLY A 55 33.09 7.10 6.79
N SER A 56 33.04 8.01 7.76
CA SER A 56 31.86 8.22 8.63
C SER A 56 30.58 8.65 7.91
N THR A 57 30.69 9.08 6.65
CA THR A 57 29.58 9.47 5.79
C THR A 57 28.63 8.33 5.44
N PHE A 58 29.06 7.06 5.55
CA PHE A 58 28.18 5.94 5.30
C PHE A 58 27.47 5.39 6.56
N TYR A 59 27.91 5.77 7.75
CA TYR A 59 27.18 5.51 9.00
C TYR A 59 26.05 6.52 9.24
N SER A 60 26.16 7.68 8.67
CA SER A 60 25.03 8.56 8.49
C SER A 60 24.29 8.19 7.21
N SER A 61 23.60 7.03 7.19
CA SER A 61 22.23 7.20 6.87
C SER A 61 21.62 8.02 8.02
N GLU A 62 22.14 9.22 8.25
CA GLU A 62 21.22 10.31 8.46
C GLU A 62 20.13 10.01 7.45
N ARG A 63 18.97 9.55 7.95
CA ARG A 63 17.75 9.96 7.30
C ARG A 63 18.04 11.40 6.98
N LYS A 64 18.40 11.71 5.72
CA LYS A 64 18.27 13.08 5.22
C LYS A 64 17.00 13.47 5.89
N LYS A 65 17.02 14.44 6.79
CA LYS A 65 15.81 15.14 7.17
C LYS A 65 15.28 15.46 5.80
N GLU A 66 14.39 14.59 5.29
CA GLU A 66 13.63 14.91 4.11
C GLU A 66 13.10 16.24 4.54
N ASP A 67 13.55 17.29 3.86
CA ASP A 67 12.89 18.58 3.97
C ASP A 67 11.44 18.18 3.90
N ILE A 68 10.73 18.38 5.01
CA ILE A 68 9.34 17.91 5.14
C ILE A 68 8.63 18.74 4.08
N LYS A 69 8.66 18.23 2.84
CA LYS A 69 7.90 18.83 1.74
C LYS A 69 6.48 18.62 2.18
N VAL A 70 5.91 19.69 2.70
CA VAL A 70 4.49 19.71 3.07
C VAL A 70 3.74 19.26 1.84
N LEU A 71 3.13 18.09 1.93
CA LEU A 71 2.32 17.58 0.84
C LEU A 71 1.12 18.51 0.67
N LEU A 72 0.96 19.01 -0.53
CA LEU A 72 -0.18 19.85 -0.90
C LEU A 72 -0.94 19.16 -2.04
N LEU A 73 -2.24 19.37 -2.06
CA LEU A 73 -3.06 19.02 -3.22
C LEU A 73 -2.64 19.86 -4.43
N PRO A 74 -2.89 19.39 -5.66
CA PRO A 74 -2.68 20.19 -6.85
C PRO A 74 -3.39 21.54 -6.74
N LYS A 75 -2.71 22.64 -7.11
CA LYS A 75 -3.31 23.99 -7.05
C LYS A 75 -4.51 24.15 -7.98
N GLU A 76 -4.50 23.39 -9.07
CA GLU A 76 -5.51 23.36 -10.10
C GLU A 76 -6.70 22.42 -9.81
N ILE A 77 -6.79 21.89 -8.57
CA ILE A 77 -7.91 21.02 -8.17
C ILE A 77 -9.22 21.82 -8.18
N LYS A 78 -10.25 21.23 -8.75
CA LYS A 78 -11.63 21.73 -8.76
C LYS A 78 -12.52 20.74 -8.03
N TYR A 79 -13.51 21.27 -7.32
CA TYR A 79 -14.51 20.45 -6.66
C TYR A 79 -15.81 20.40 -7.47
N PHE A 80 -16.68 19.47 -7.15
CA PHE A 80 -17.88 19.19 -7.95
C PHE A 80 -19.06 20.11 -7.64
N ASP A 81 -18.96 20.96 -6.64
CA ASP A 81 -19.92 22.03 -6.31
C ASP A 81 -19.73 23.29 -7.17
N GLU A 82 -18.59 23.41 -7.85
CA GLU A 82 -18.26 24.58 -8.67
C GLU A 82 -18.61 24.35 -10.14
N GLY A 83 -19.35 25.31 -10.74
CA GLY A 83 -19.61 25.46 -12.17
C GLY A 83 -19.98 24.20 -12.94
N ASP A 84 -20.36 24.35 -14.19
CA ASP A 84 -20.63 23.24 -15.10
C ASP A 84 -19.57 23.17 -16.19
N SER A 85 -18.99 21.99 -16.41
CA SER A 85 -18.04 21.74 -17.49
C SER A 85 -18.17 20.31 -18.01
N VAL A 86 -17.80 20.10 -19.25
CA VAL A 86 -17.76 18.76 -19.86
C VAL A 86 -16.80 17.84 -19.08
N PHE A 87 -15.71 18.38 -18.57
CA PHE A 87 -14.75 17.61 -17.74
C PHE A 87 -15.39 17.16 -16.43
N LYS A 88 -16.16 18.03 -15.75
CA LYS A 88 -16.92 17.68 -14.55
C LYS A 88 -17.86 16.49 -14.82
N LEU A 89 -18.62 16.55 -15.89
CA LEU A 89 -19.54 15.47 -16.28
C LEU A 89 -18.82 14.16 -16.55
N HIS A 90 -17.66 14.19 -17.22
CA HIS A 90 -16.86 12.99 -17.46
C HIS A 90 -16.26 12.41 -16.16
N ALA A 91 -15.75 13.27 -15.28
CA ALA A 91 -15.24 12.87 -13.99
C ALA A 91 -16.34 12.25 -13.10
N LEU A 92 -17.55 12.87 -13.05
CA LEU A 92 -18.70 12.31 -12.34
C LEU A 92 -19.13 10.96 -12.92
N ARG A 93 -19.22 10.84 -14.24
CA ARG A 93 -19.55 9.57 -14.91
C ARG A 93 -18.57 8.48 -14.53
N PHE A 94 -17.28 8.80 -14.47
CA PHE A 94 -16.27 7.86 -14.03
C PHE A 94 -16.49 7.43 -12.57
N LEU A 95 -16.74 8.37 -11.65
CA LEU A 95 -16.98 8.09 -10.24
C LEU A 95 -18.24 7.23 -10.04
N TYR A 96 -19.35 7.62 -10.68
CA TYR A 96 -20.60 6.87 -10.58
C TYR A 96 -20.49 5.46 -11.17
N SER A 97 -19.73 5.29 -12.27
CA SER A 97 -19.48 3.95 -12.82
C SER A 97 -18.72 3.02 -11.87
N ARG A 98 -18.14 3.56 -10.80
CA ARG A 98 -17.47 2.84 -9.73
C ARG A 98 -18.27 2.80 -8.42
N GLY A 99 -19.56 3.10 -8.48
CA GLY A 99 -20.43 3.08 -7.32
C GLY A 99 -20.16 4.17 -6.29
N ILE A 100 -19.38 5.21 -6.64
CA ILE A 100 -19.09 6.36 -5.77
C ILE A 100 -20.23 7.36 -5.93
N THR A 101 -20.85 7.75 -4.83
CA THR A 101 -21.98 8.68 -4.76
C THR A 101 -21.51 10.11 -4.45
N ASP A 102 -22.44 11.09 -4.58
CA ASP A 102 -22.15 12.48 -4.20
C ASP A 102 -21.78 12.61 -2.72
N ILE A 103 -22.39 11.79 -1.86
CA ILE A 103 -22.04 11.75 -0.43
C ILE A 103 -20.59 11.29 -0.26
N ASP A 104 -20.15 10.29 -1.01
CA ASP A 104 -18.76 9.82 -0.97
C ASP A 104 -17.80 10.89 -1.50
N ILE A 105 -18.16 11.57 -2.58
CA ILE A 105 -17.38 12.67 -3.15
C ILE A 105 -17.14 13.77 -2.11
N MET A 106 -18.20 14.19 -1.42
CA MET A 106 -18.10 15.18 -0.34
C MET A 106 -17.29 14.65 0.85
N ARG A 107 -17.62 13.44 1.33
CA ARG A 107 -16.97 12.82 2.50
C ARG A 107 -15.47 12.73 2.36
N TYR A 108 -14.99 12.30 1.19
CA TYR A 108 -13.57 12.11 0.92
C TYR A 108 -12.91 13.32 0.27
N SER A 109 -13.64 14.46 0.12
CA SER A 109 -13.15 15.69 -0.53
C SER A 109 -12.55 15.41 -1.91
N ILE A 110 -13.22 14.56 -2.70
CA ILE A 110 -12.75 14.16 -4.03
C ILE A 110 -12.88 15.36 -4.96
N GLY A 111 -11.82 15.64 -5.72
CA GLY A 111 -11.81 16.66 -6.74
C GLY A 111 -11.31 16.13 -8.08
N TYR A 112 -11.16 17.03 -9.05
CA TYR A 112 -10.60 16.71 -10.36
C TYR A 112 -9.78 17.87 -10.89
N CYS A 113 -8.84 17.59 -11.81
CA CYS A 113 -8.02 18.59 -12.47
C CYS A 113 -8.28 18.55 -13.98
N THR A 114 -8.39 19.75 -14.58
CA THR A 114 -8.55 19.91 -16.04
C THR A 114 -7.28 20.37 -16.74
N GLU A 115 -6.26 20.72 -15.98
CA GLU A 115 -4.99 21.28 -16.43
C GLU A 115 -3.83 20.86 -15.52
N GLY A 116 -2.62 21.29 -15.83
CA GLY A 116 -1.43 21.03 -15.05
C GLY A 116 -0.94 19.59 -15.15
N ILE A 117 -0.08 19.20 -14.20
CA ILE A 117 0.54 17.87 -14.21
C ILE A 117 -0.45 16.75 -13.87
N TYR A 118 -1.60 17.10 -13.29
CA TYR A 118 -2.70 16.19 -12.95
C TYR A 118 -3.90 16.35 -13.88
N GLN A 119 -3.70 16.95 -15.07
CA GLN A 119 -4.76 17.10 -16.06
C GLN A 119 -5.50 15.78 -16.31
N ASN A 120 -6.84 15.88 -16.46
CA ASN A 120 -7.76 14.75 -16.68
C ASN A 120 -7.75 13.70 -15.58
N ARG A 121 -7.46 14.09 -14.33
CA ARG A 121 -7.40 13.17 -13.21
C ARG A 121 -8.37 13.54 -12.11
N ILE A 122 -9.01 12.51 -11.57
CA ILE A 122 -9.67 12.57 -10.28
C ILE A 122 -8.59 12.55 -9.22
N ILE A 123 -8.70 13.44 -8.26
CA ILE A 123 -7.83 13.53 -7.09
C ILE A 123 -8.59 13.01 -5.89
N VAL A 124 -8.08 11.96 -5.27
CA VAL A 124 -8.63 11.39 -4.03
C VAL A 124 -7.63 11.62 -2.92
N PRO A 125 -7.85 12.59 -2.04
CA PRO A 125 -6.97 12.84 -0.90
C PRO A 125 -7.15 11.79 0.19
N SER A 126 -6.10 11.57 0.95
CA SER A 126 -6.08 10.78 2.18
C SER A 126 -5.53 11.64 3.30
N TYR A 127 -6.18 11.60 4.44
CA TYR A 127 -5.81 12.37 5.63
C TYR A 127 -5.46 11.44 6.78
N ASP A 128 -4.54 11.87 7.63
CA ASP A 128 -4.21 11.19 8.88
C ASP A 128 -5.28 11.46 9.96
N SER A 129 -5.11 10.84 11.13
CA SER A 129 -6.04 11.00 12.27
C SER A 129 -6.15 12.44 12.79
N ASP A 130 -5.19 13.32 12.46
CA ASP A 130 -5.20 14.73 12.84
C ASP A 130 -5.78 15.63 11.75
N GLY A 131 -6.30 15.06 10.66
CA GLY A 131 -6.84 15.79 9.52
C GLY A 131 -5.78 16.41 8.60
N LYS A 132 -4.51 16.00 8.71
CA LYS A 132 -3.44 16.47 7.81
C LYS A 132 -3.39 15.59 6.58
N LEU A 133 -3.22 16.21 5.40
CA LEU A 133 -3.03 15.48 4.16
C LEU A 133 -1.77 14.60 4.26
N ASN A 134 -1.95 13.28 4.21
CA ASN A 134 -0.86 12.31 4.29
C ASN A 134 -0.52 11.68 2.93
N TYR A 135 -1.49 11.64 2.00
CA TYR A 135 -1.31 11.17 0.63
C TYR A 135 -2.44 11.68 -0.28
N PHE A 136 -2.31 11.49 -1.57
CA PHE A 136 -3.42 11.51 -2.53
C PHE A 136 -3.11 10.65 -3.74
N ILE A 137 -4.12 10.26 -4.48
CA ILE A 137 -3.93 9.63 -5.79
C ILE A 137 -4.57 10.49 -6.87
N GLY A 138 -3.93 10.47 -8.06
CA GLY A 138 -4.46 11.05 -9.28
C GLY A 138 -4.82 9.96 -10.27
N ARG A 139 -6.13 9.69 -10.47
CA ARG A 139 -6.65 8.67 -11.37
C ARG A 139 -7.13 9.29 -12.67
N ASP A 140 -6.58 8.84 -13.79
CA ASP A 140 -7.06 9.22 -15.12
C ASP A 140 -8.51 8.77 -15.31
N PHE A 141 -9.41 9.68 -15.67
CA PHE A 141 -10.80 9.38 -15.98
C PHE A 141 -11.07 9.26 -17.51
N TYR A 142 -10.04 9.52 -18.33
CA TYR A 142 -10.00 9.14 -19.73
C TYR A 142 -9.05 7.95 -19.91
N LYS A 143 -9.34 7.04 -20.80
CA LYS A 143 -8.53 5.82 -21.02
C LYS A 143 -7.31 6.06 -21.90
N GLY A 144 -6.69 7.24 -21.85
CA GLY A 144 -5.67 7.65 -22.83
C GLY A 144 -4.23 7.74 -22.31
N GLY A 145 -3.96 7.50 -21.02
CA GLY A 145 -2.65 7.73 -20.44
C GLY A 145 -2.29 6.80 -19.30
N MET A 146 -1.28 7.22 -18.52
CA MET A 146 -0.90 6.50 -17.29
C MET A 146 -2.09 6.44 -16.32
N LYS A 147 -2.53 5.23 -15.99
CA LYS A 147 -3.70 4.97 -15.15
C LYS A 147 -3.68 5.75 -13.82
N TYR A 148 -2.54 5.81 -13.17
CA TYR A 148 -2.33 6.54 -11.92
C TYR A 148 -1.13 7.46 -12.00
N LYS A 149 -1.25 8.66 -11.43
CA LYS A 149 -0.16 9.59 -11.17
C LYS A 149 -0.28 10.07 -9.72
N ASN A 150 0.66 9.66 -8.92
CA ASN A 150 0.66 9.91 -7.48
C ASN A 150 1.79 10.88 -7.12
N PRO A 151 1.75 11.54 -5.95
CA PRO A 151 2.86 12.38 -5.48
C PRO A 151 4.12 11.52 -5.25
N SER A 152 5.29 12.13 -5.47
CA SER A 152 6.59 11.47 -5.26
C SER A 152 7.00 11.49 -3.80
N ILE A 153 6.18 10.88 -2.94
CA ILE A 153 6.44 10.70 -1.50
C ILE A 153 6.25 9.24 -1.11
N SER A 154 6.67 8.90 0.10
CA SER A 154 6.50 7.54 0.62
C SER A 154 5.03 7.16 0.74
N LYS A 155 4.70 5.93 0.33
CA LYS A 155 3.38 5.32 0.55
C LYS A 155 3.24 4.70 1.95
N ASP A 156 4.28 4.73 2.78
CA ASP A 156 4.23 4.23 4.16
C ASP A 156 3.44 5.20 5.03
N ILE A 157 2.15 5.22 4.79
CA ILE A 157 1.12 6.00 5.51
C ILE A 157 -0.05 5.06 5.83
N ILE A 158 -1.00 5.54 6.60
CA ILE A 158 -2.27 4.86 6.81
C ILE A 158 -3.30 5.55 5.93
N GLY A 159 -3.81 4.82 4.94
CA GLY A 159 -4.82 5.34 4.03
C GLY A 159 -6.13 5.60 4.75
N PHE A 160 -6.69 6.79 4.55
CA PHE A 160 -7.98 7.19 5.13
C PHE A 160 -8.04 7.12 6.67
N ASP A 161 -6.91 7.24 7.38
CA ASP A 161 -6.82 7.13 8.85
C ASP A 161 -7.83 8.03 9.59
N LEU A 162 -8.16 9.19 9.03
CA LEU A 162 -9.19 10.11 9.56
C LEU A 162 -10.56 9.43 9.72
N TYR A 163 -10.88 8.44 8.91
CA TYR A 163 -12.18 7.78 8.88
C TYR A 163 -12.18 6.40 9.55
N VAL A 164 -11.02 5.94 10.06
CA VAL A 164 -10.88 4.60 10.64
C VAL A 164 -11.35 4.56 12.09
N ASN A 165 -12.31 3.68 12.37
CA ASN A 165 -12.65 3.31 13.73
C ASN A 165 -11.82 2.10 14.17
N TRP A 166 -10.78 2.33 14.95
CA TRP A 166 -9.84 1.30 15.41
C TRP A 166 -10.44 0.28 16.39
N ASN A 167 -11.67 0.52 16.92
CA ASN A 167 -12.38 -0.39 17.83
C ASN A 167 -13.26 -1.41 17.07
N GLU A 168 -13.44 -1.22 15.77
CA GLU A 168 -14.25 -2.08 14.91
C GLU A 168 -13.38 -2.93 13.99
N PRO A 169 -13.90 -4.02 13.41
CA PRO A 169 -13.18 -4.78 12.40
C PRO A 169 -12.69 -3.87 11.25
N ILE A 170 -11.45 -4.08 10.83
CA ILE A 170 -10.81 -3.30 9.76
C ILE A 170 -10.84 -4.11 8.48
N ILE A 171 -11.21 -3.46 7.38
CA ILE A 171 -11.19 -4.06 6.05
C ILE A 171 -9.97 -3.54 5.30
N LEU A 172 -9.08 -4.43 4.88
CA LEU A 172 -7.92 -4.09 4.05
C LEU A 172 -8.26 -4.35 2.59
N CYS A 173 -8.09 -3.36 1.74
CA CYS A 173 -8.32 -3.45 0.30
C CYS A 173 -7.15 -2.85 -0.50
N GLU A 174 -7.08 -3.11 -1.81
CA GLU A 174 -5.92 -2.72 -2.61
C GLU A 174 -5.88 -1.21 -2.87
N GLY A 175 -7.00 -0.64 -3.28
CA GLY A 175 -7.07 0.74 -3.77
C GLY A 175 -8.08 1.63 -3.05
N VAL A 176 -7.97 2.94 -3.29
CA VAL A 176 -8.88 3.94 -2.68
C VAL A 176 -10.32 3.81 -3.17
N PHE A 177 -10.52 3.43 -4.43
CA PHE A 177 -11.87 3.26 -4.98
C PHE A 177 -12.58 2.07 -4.34
N ASP A 178 -11.83 1.01 -4.05
CA ASP A 178 -12.33 -0.17 -3.33
C ASP A 178 -12.71 0.20 -1.91
N ALA A 179 -11.84 0.93 -1.21
CA ALA A 179 -12.11 1.41 0.14
C ALA A 179 -13.37 2.29 0.20
N ILE A 180 -13.55 3.20 -0.77
CA ILE A 180 -14.73 4.07 -0.84
C ILE A 180 -15.97 3.24 -1.17
N ALA A 181 -15.89 2.28 -2.10
CA ALA A 181 -17.02 1.44 -2.49
C ALA A 181 -17.49 0.51 -1.35
N ILE A 182 -16.56 0.02 -0.53
CA ILE A 182 -16.85 -0.78 0.67
C ILE A 182 -17.64 0.02 1.71
N LYS A 183 -17.45 1.32 1.81
CA LYS A 183 -18.15 2.28 2.72
C LYS A 183 -18.14 1.89 4.21
N ASN A 184 -17.29 0.95 4.61
CA ASN A 184 -17.25 0.43 5.96
C ASN A 184 -15.81 0.25 6.40
N ASN A 185 -15.36 1.00 7.37
CA ASN A 185 -14.07 0.89 8.10
C ASN A 185 -12.90 0.30 7.28
N SER A 186 -12.73 0.77 6.06
CA SER A 186 -11.80 0.23 5.06
C SER A 186 -10.55 1.07 4.92
N ILE A 187 -9.40 0.39 4.82
CA ILE A 187 -8.08 1.01 4.67
C ILE A 187 -7.48 0.55 3.34
N PRO A 188 -7.23 1.47 2.39
CA PRO A 188 -6.52 1.16 1.16
C PRO A 188 -5.02 0.97 1.43
N LEU A 189 -4.45 -0.12 0.91
CA LEU A 189 -3.03 -0.43 1.04
C LEU A 189 -2.15 0.32 0.02
N PHE A 190 -2.74 0.95 -1.00
CA PHE A 190 -2.05 1.53 -2.17
C PHE A 190 -1.13 0.53 -2.88
N GLY A 191 -1.48 -0.73 -2.83
CA GLY A 191 -0.78 -1.89 -3.37
C GLY A 191 -1.24 -3.17 -2.67
N LYS A 192 -0.44 -4.23 -2.78
CA LYS A 192 -0.82 -5.58 -2.32
C LYS A 192 -0.26 -5.97 -0.95
N THR A 193 0.57 -5.12 -0.35
CA THR A 193 1.27 -5.44 0.90
C THR A 193 1.04 -4.38 1.96
N ILE A 194 0.99 -4.81 3.22
CA ILE A 194 0.92 -3.90 4.35
C ILE A 194 2.28 -3.25 4.60
N LEU A 195 2.28 -1.94 4.81
CA LEU A 195 3.49 -1.17 5.10
C LEU A 195 3.69 -0.96 6.61
N PRO A 196 4.92 -0.68 7.05
CA PRO A 196 5.30 -0.68 8.47
C PRO A 196 4.43 0.21 9.38
N LYS A 197 4.03 1.40 8.92
CA LYS A 197 3.21 2.30 9.75
C LYS A 197 1.83 1.72 10.06
N LEU A 198 1.16 1.17 9.05
CA LEU A 198 -0.14 0.54 9.25
C LEU A 198 -0.02 -0.70 10.13
N TYR A 199 0.99 -1.55 9.87
CA TYR A 199 1.25 -2.73 10.68
C TYR A 199 1.45 -2.38 12.16
N LYS A 200 2.31 -1.38 12.43
CA LYS A 200 2.55 -0.87 13.78
C LYS A 200 1.27 -0.36 14.45
N LYS A 201 0.47 0.43 13.71
CA LYS A 201 -0.78 1.00 14.23
C LYS A 201 -1.81 -0.07 14.59
N ILE A 202 -1.92 -1.14 13.79
CA ILE A 202 -2.79 -2.30 14.08
C ILE A 202 -2.43 -2.92 15.43
N ILE A 203 -1.13 -3.10 15.70
CA ILE A 203 -0.64 -3.64 16.98
C ILE A 203 -0.93 -2.67 18.13
N GLU A 204 -0.57 -1.39 17.97
CA GLU A 204 -0.78 -0.35 18.99
C GLU A 204 -2.25 -0.20 19.37
N LYS A 205 -3.15 -0.32 18.40
CA LYS A 205 -4.60 -0.21 18.59
C LYS A 205 -5.25 -1.52 19.03
N GLN A 206 -4.47 -2.60 19.17
CA GLN A 206 -4.96 -3.91 19.58
C GLN A 206 -6.14 -4.40 18.75
N VAL A 207 -6.04 -4.21 17.42
CA VAL A 207 -7.10 -4.62 16.50
C VAL A 207 -7.36 -6.11 16.64
N ARG A 208 -8.64 -6.49 16.81
CA ARG A 208 -9.02 -7.89 17.08
C ARG A 208 -9.43 -8.66 15.84
N HIS A 209 -9.87 -7.97 14.80
CA HIS A 209 -10.38 -8.61 13.59
C HIS A 209 -10.02 -7.79 12.34
N ILE A 210 -9.49 -8.47 11.36
CA ILE A 210 -9.13 -7.91 10.05
C ILE A 210 -9.85 -8.72 8.97
N VAL A 211 -10.47 -8.02 8.03
CA VAL A 211 -11.06 -8.59 6.84
C VAL A 211 -10.17 -8.24 5.65
N ILE A 212 -9.70 -9.23 4.91
CA ILE A 212 -8.88 -9.04 3.72
C ILE A 212 -9.77 -9.11 2.49
N SER A 213 -9.80 -8.03 1.72
CA SER A 213 -10.55 -7.88 0.47
C SER A 213 -9.61 -7.34 -0.61
N LEU A 214 -8.71 -8.21 -1.08
CA LEU A 214 -7.77 -7.92 -2.16
C LEU A 214 -8.19 -8.65 -3.43
N ASP A 215 -7.69 -8.16 -4.57
CA ASP A 215 -7.94 -8.76 -5.87
C ASP A 215 -7.38 -10.19 -5.96
N ASP A 216 -7.94 -11.02 -6.83
CA ASP A 216 -7.57 -12.45 -6.98
C ASP A 216 -6.07 -12.64 -7.29
N ASP A 217 -5.46 -11.70 -8.02
CA ASP A 217 -4.04 -11.76 -8.37
C ASP A 217 -3.11 -11.44 -7.18
N ALA A 218 -3.65 -10.90 -6.06
CA ALA A 218 -2.96 -10.65 -4.80
C ALA A 218 -3.10 -11.81 -3.78
N PHE A 219 -3.59 -12.98 -4.21
CA PHE A 219 -3.86 -14.10 -3.30
C PHE A 219 -2.66 -14.54 -2.46
N LYS A 220 -1.45 -14.56 -3.03
CA LYS A 220 -0.22 -14.91 -2.28
C LYS A 220 0.11 -13.88 -1.19
N ASP A 221 -0.03 -12.61 -1.51
CA ASP A 221 0.17 -11.51 -0.57
C ASP A 221 -0.86 -11.57 0.55
N SER A 222 -2.10 -11.87 0.21
CA SER A 222 -3.21 -12.08 1.14
C SER A 222 -2.94 -13.22 2.13
N LEU A 223 -2.43 -14.35 1.65
CA LEU A 223 -2.05 -15.48 2.49
C LEU A 223 -0.90 -15.13 3.45
N GLN A 224 0.08 -14.39 2.97
CA GLN A 224 1.19 -13.94 3.81
C GLN A 224 0.71 -13.03 4.93
N MET A 225 -0.13 -12.03 4.61
CA MET A 225 -0.75 -11.15 5.61
C MET A 225 -1.61 -11.92 6.60
N THR A 226 -2.42 -12.86 6.12
CA THR A 226 -3.26 -13.72 6.97
C THR A 226 -2.40 -14.45 8.00
N ASN A 227 -1.33 -15.10 7.56
CA ASN A 227 -0.44 -15.81 8.46
C ASN A 227 0.18 -14.87 9.51
N GLN A 228 0.67 -13.71 9.08
CA GLN A 228 1.27 -12.72 9.98
C GLN A 228 0.28 -12.24 11.07
N PHE A 229 -0.96 -11.97 10.70
CA PHE A 229 -1.98 -11.51 11.65
C PHE A 229 -2.46 -12.63 12.58
N MET A 230 -2.63 -13.86 12.06
CA MET A 230 -3.01 -15.00 12.89
C MET A 230 -1.91 -15.35 13.91
N ASP A 231 -0.63 -15.25 13.54
CA ASP A 231 0.51 -15.45 14.45
C ASP A 231 0.51 -14.43 15.61
N MET A 232 -0.12 -13.27 15.42
CA MET A 232 -0.33 -12.26 16.47
C MET A 232 -1.64 -12.41 17.24
N GLY A 233 -2.41 -13.46 16.97
CA GLY A 233 -3.70 -13.70 17.63
C GLY A 233 -4.84 -12.85 17.11
N ILE A 234 -4.67 -12.18 15.96
CA ILE A 234 -5.73 -11.39 15.31
C ILE A 234 -6.62 -12.33 14.49
N ASN A 235 -7.92 -12.17 14.63
CA ASN A 235 -8.87 -12.90 13.78
C ASN A 235 -8.81 -12.36 12.35
N VAL A 236 -8.74 -13.26 11.38
CA VAL A 236 -8.73 -12.87 9.97
C VAL A 236 -9.91 -13.49 9.24
N SER A 237 -10.58 -12.71 8.42
CA SER A 237 -11.60 -13.18 7.47
C SER A 237 -11.19 -12.80 6.06
N PHE A 238 -11.68 -13.58 5.09
CA PHE A 238 -11.47 -13.35 3.67
C PHE A 238 -12.78 -13.06 2.97
N VAL A 239 -12.78 -12.03 2.11
CA VAL A 239 -13.85 -11.80 1.14
C VAL A 239 -13.42 -12.35 -0.21
N LYS A 240 -14.18 -13.27 -0.76
CA LYS A 240 -13.98 -13.79 -2.12
C LYS A 240 -14.80 -12.97 -3.11
N LEU A 241 -14.12 -12.14 -3.87
CA LEU A 241 -14.72 -11.37 -4.95
C LEU A 241 -14.59 -12.17 -6.23
N LYS A 242 -15.64 -12.82 -6.69
CA LYS A 242 -15.64 -13.69 -7.89
C LYS A 242 -15.27 -12.90 -9.16
N GLY A 243 -13.96 -12.69 -9.38
CA GLY A 243 -13.40 -12.08 -10.59
C GLY A 243 -13.69 -10.60 -10.80
N LYS A 244 -14.15 -9.86 -9.77
CA LYS A 244 -14.44 -8.43 -9.81
C LYS A 244 -13.80 -7.73 -8.62
N ASP A 245 -13.35 -6.50 -8.81
CA ASP A 245 -12.89 -5.68 -7.69
C ASP A 245 -14.07 -5.10 -6.88
N PRO A 246 -13.88 -4.65 -5.62
CA PRO A 246 -14.95 -4.09 -4.79
C PRO A 246 -15.73 -2.95 -5.46
N SER A 247 -15.02 -2.12 -6.24
CA SER A 247 -15.63 -0.98 -6.93
C SER A 247 -16.53 -1.39 -8.11
N GLU A 248 -16.34 -2.59 -8.67
CA GLU A 248 -17.16 -3.15 -9.74
C GLU A 248 -18.41 -3.88 -9.23
N ILE A 249 -18.33 -4.42 -8.02
CA ILE A 249 -19.44 -5.17 -7.41
C ILE A 249 -20.52 -4.25 -6.88
N GLY A 250 -20.12 -3.07 -6.40
CA GLY A 250 -20.98 -2.08 -5.76
C GLY A 250 -21.29 -2.38 -4.29
N TYR A 251 -21.77 -1.35 -3.57
CA TYR A 251 -21.92 -1.37 -2.11
C TYR A 251 -22.81 -2.49 -1.58
N GLU A 252 -24.00 -2.71 -2.14
CA GLU A 252 -24.97 -3.68 -1.62
C GLU A 252 -24.42 -5.11 -1.68
N ASN A 253 -23.76 -5.44 -2.79
CA ASN A 253 -23.13 -6.75 -2.94
C ASN A 253 -21.90 -6.88 -2.03
N MET A 254 -21.12 -5.81 -1.86
CA MET A 254 -19.99 -5.81 -0.93
C MET A 254 -20.43 -6.03 0.51
N VAL A 255 -21.52 -5.42 0.97
CA VAL A 255 -22.08 -5.67 2.30
C VAL A 255 -22.44 -7.14 2.47
N THR A 256 -23.05 -7.75 1.45
CA THR A 256 -23.40 -9.17 1.47
C THR A 256 -22.14 -10.06 1.53
N GLU A 257 -21.12 -9.76 0.72
CA GLU A 257 -19.85 -10.51 0.72
C GLU A 257 -19.08 -10.34 2.05
N LEU A 258 -19.08 -9.14 2.63
CA LEU A 258 -18.49 -8.89 3.95
C LEU A 258 -19.21 -9.68 5.05
N PHE A 259 -20.55 -9.70 5.03
CA PHE A 259 -21.34 -10.47 5.98
C PHE A 259 -21.08 -11.98 5.86
N ASN A 260 -20.91 -12.47 4.64
CA ASN A 260 -20.60 -13.87 4.33
C ASN A 260 -19.10 -14.19 4.44
N SER A 261 -18.26 -13.23 4.81
CA SER A 261 -16.82 -13.43 4.91
C SER A 261 -16.51 -14.54 5.92
N GLN A 262 -15.77 -15.56 5.46
CA GLN A 262 -15.43 -16.69 6.30
C GLN A 262 -14.20 -16.37 7.15
N ARG A 263 -14.30 -16.65 8.45
CA ARG A 263 -13.15 -16.60 9.34
C ARG A 263 -12.17 -17.70 8.95
N VAL A 264 -10.91 -17.30 8.79
CA VAL A 264 -9.82 -18.22 8.48
C VAL A 264 -9.32 -18.83 9.79
N ASP A 265 -9.51 -20.13 9.95
CA ASP A 265 -8.84 -20.94 10.97
C ASP A 265 -7.55 -21.54 10.41
N PHE A 266 -6.78 -22.23 11.25
CA PHE A 266 -5.54 -22.90 10.82
C PHE A 266 -5.77 -23.93 9.71
N LYS A 267 -6.87 -24.69 9.78
CA LYS A 267 -7.22 -25.71 8.78
C LYS A 267 -7.51 -25.06 7.43
N GLU A 268 -8.30 -24.00 7.43
CA GLU A 268 -8.63 -23.26 6.21
C GLU A 268 -7.37 -22.59 5.62
N LEU A 269 -6.52 -21.96 6.46
CA LEU A 269 -5.25 -21.39 6.01
C LEU A 269 -4.37 -22.47 5.33
N MET A 270 -4.26 -23.66 5.91
CA MET A 270 -3.50 -24.74 5.29
C MET A 270 -4.12 -25.24 4.00
N ARG A 271 -5.46 -25.30 3.93
CA ARG A 271 -6.18 -25.63 2.70
C ARG A 271 -5.89 -24.61 1.60
N MET A 272 -5.97 -23.32 1.92
CA MET A 272 -5.66 -22.22 0.99
C MET A 272 -4.21 -22.26 0.49
N LYS A 273 -3.25 -22.60 1.35
CA LYS A 273 -1.83 -22.76 0.98
C LYS A 273 -1.60 -23.96 0.04
N LEU A 274 -2.30 -25.07 0.23
CA LEU A 274 -2.10 -26.31 -0.53
C LEU A 274 -2.84 -26.30 -1.87
N TYR A 275 -4.04 -25.78 -1.89
CA TYR A 275 -4.95 -25.93 -3.05
C TYR A 275 -5.22 -24.61 -3.77
N GLY A 276 -4.72 -23.48 -3.23
CA GLY A 276 -4.97 -22.17 -3.79
C GLY A 276 -6.42 -21.72 -3.60
N ASN A 277 -6.83 -20.78 -4.42
CA ASN A 277 -8.16 -20.17 -4.36
C ASN A 277 -9.18 -20.93 -5.27
N LYS A 278 -9.13 -22.26 -5.27
CA LYS A 278 -10.10 -23.09 -6.03
C LYS A 278 -11.46 -23.14 -5.38
#